data_de0d3dfc00cf52b31c5a3ce4e3bd42a4
#
_entry.id   de0d3dfc00cf52b31c5a3ce4e3bd42a4
#
_cell.length_a   1.000
_cell.length_b   1.000
_cell.length_c   1.000
_cell.angle_alpha   90.00
_cell.angle_beta   90.00
_cell.angle_gamma   90.00
#
_symmetry.space_group_name_H-M   'P 1'
#
loop_
_entity.id
_entity.type
_entity.pdbx_description
1 polymer ?
#
loop_
_entity_poly.entity_id
_entity_poly.type
_entity_poly.pdbx_seq_one_letter_code
_entity_poly.pdbx_strand_id
1 'polypeptide(L)'
;PAAGISLRNASPDVISIVLDAGDQAIPQTIGHVDRSSAFWMVHPEAVYIHEAQPYYVQSLDLETGVAHLKQQTLDYFTEPKRKTTIEDHQAIKIASTSGAEKFFGNLTIIDQVVGYRKIRWFTQEHLGGGEVDLPPTRLETVGYWLGISENVVEKLRSQMQWNADPNDYGHSWEKTRLQVLDRDGRRCRVCGISESLQPLHVHHIQPFRTFTTLEAANALSNLVTLCPTCHKLAEQSIRIRSGLAGVTYLLGNLAPLILMCDNEDIGILSEPQSALAGGQPAIVFYDNVPGGIGLSEHLFERHH
;
A
#
# COMPACT_ATOMS: atom_id res chain seq x y z
N PRO A 1 21.13 28.91 19.66
CA PRO A 1 22.22 28.83 18.68
C PRO A 1 21.74 28.10 17.44
N ALA A 2 21.96 28.66 16.23
CA ALA A 2 21.50 28.12 14.95
C ALA A 2 22.09 26.71 14.59
N ALA A 3 23.10 26.27 15.34
CA ALA A 3 23.74 24.96 15.16
C ALA A 3 22.85 23.73 15.48
N GLY A 4 21.67 23.93 16.06
CA GLY A 4 20.70 22.87 16.35
C GLY A 4 19.53 22.82 15.38
N ILE A 5 19.51 23.65 14.33
CA ILE A 5 18.43 23.66 13.34
C ILE A 5 18.93 22.91 12.09
N SER A 6 18.40 21.72 11.86
CA SER A 6 18.63 21.02 10.60
C SER A 6 17.67 21.55 9.53
N LEU A 7 18.21 21.99 8.40
CA LEU A 7 17.41 22.37 7.23
C LEU A 7 16.98 21.17 6.39
N ARG A 8 17.43 19.96 6.77
CA ARG A 8 17.12 18.70 6.07
C ARG A 8 16.08 17.85 6.80
N ASN A 9 15.85 18.11 8.10
CA ASN A 9 14.90 17.33 8.91
C ASN A 9 13.75 18.24 9.31
N ALA A 10 12.55 17.88 8.91
CA ALA A 10 11.31 18.59 9.24
C ALA A 10 10.86 18.37 10.70
N SER A 11 11.43 17.38 11.39
CA SER A 11 11.07 16.99 12.77
C SER A 11 12.28 17.02 13.70
N PRO A 12 12.14 17.43 14.96
CA PRO A 12 13.17 17.27 15.99
C PRO A 12 13.36 15.80 16.42
N ASP A 13 12.42 14.91 16.06
CA ASP A 13 12.45 13.50 16.41
C ASP A 13 13.19 12.71 15.31
N VAL A 14 14.47 12.45 15.55
CA VAL A 14 15.39 11.82 14.63
C VAL A 14 15.86 10.46 15.14
N ILE A 15 16.12 9.54 14.23
CA ILE A 15 16.76 8.25 14.49
C ILE A 15 18.22 8.35 14.05
N SER A 16 19.14 8.02 14.95
CA SER A 16 20.56 7.90 14.67
C SER A 16 20.87 6.58 13.99
N ILE A 17 21.57 6.61 12.88
CA ILE A 17 22.00 5.42 12.15
C ILE A 17 23.41 5.08 12.62
N VAL A 18 23.56 3.95 13.32
CA VAL A 18 24.80 3.53 13.95
C VAL A 18 25.33 2.26 13.30
N LEU A 19 26.58 2.31 12.86
CA LEU A 19 27.31 1.16 12.37
C LEU A 19 27.96 0.42 13.52
N ASP A 20 27.59 -0.82 13.72
CA ASP A 20 28.22 -1.71 14.70
C ASP A 20 29.55 -2.23 14.14
N ALA A 21 30.62 -1.85 14.78
CA ALA A 21 31.98 -2.12 14.33
C ALA A 21 32.57 -3.45 14.88
N GLY A 22 31.73 -4.33 15.46
CA GLY A 22 32.15 -5.59 16.11
C GLY A 22 32.78 -5.39 17.49
N ASP A 23 33.20 -6.49 18.10
CA ASP A 23 33.59 -6.58 19.55
C ASP A 23 34.74 -5.66 19.98
N GLN A 24 35.46 -4.99 19.09
CA GLN A 24 36.67 -4.23 19.42
C GLN A 24 36.66 -2.78 18.95
N ALA A 25 35.58 -2.30 18.34
CA ALA A 25 35.52 -0.92 17.80
C ALA A 25 34.34 -0.15 18.41
N ILE A 26 34.49 1.16 18.48
CA ILE A 26 33.45 2.06 18.98
C ILE A 26 32.39 2.19 17.89
N PRO A 27 31.08 2.01 18.21
CA PRO A 27 29.99 2.23 17.25
C PRO A 27 30.05 3.62 16.63
N GLN A 28 29.91 3.72 15.33
CA GLN A 28 30.01 4.97 14.58
C GLN A 28 28.64 5.41 14.07
N THR A 29 28.22 6.63 14.41
CA THR A 29 27.05 7.25 13.77
C THR A 29 27.41 7.67 12.36
N ILE A 30 26.71 7.09 11.36
CA ILE A 30 26.92 7.38 9.93
C ILE A 30 25.86 8.30 9.34
N GLY A 31 24.77 8.56 10.06
CA GLY A 31 23.71 9.44 9.60
C GLY A 31 22.57 9.61 10.59
N HIS A 32 21.62 10.41 10.20
CA HIS A 32 20.36 10.63 10.91
C HIS A 32 19.22 10.67 9.90
N VAL A 33 18.06 10.13 10.29
CA VAL A 33 16.82 10.19 9.52
C VAL A 33 15.67 10.59 10.43
N ASP A 34 14.64 11.21 9.89
CA ASP A 34 13.42 11.49 10.63
C ASP A 34 12.78 10.18 11.08
N ARG A 35 12.14 10.17 12.25
CA ARG A 35 11.49 8.96 12.79
C ARG A 35 10.48 8.35 11.81
N SER A 36 9.68 9.16 11.13
CA SER A 36 8.72 8.69 10.13
C SER A 36 9.39 8.04 8.94
N SER A 37 10.52 8.57 8.50
CA SER A 37 11.32 8.01 7.42
C SER A 37 12.07 6.75 7.84
N ALA A 38 12.47 6.63 9.11
CA ALA A 38 13.16 5.46 9.63
C ALA A 38 12.36 4.18 9.44
N PHE A 39 11.03 4.23 9.54
CA PHE A 39 10.18 3.04 9.40
C PHE A 39 10.27 2.38 8.02
N TRP A 40 10.52 3.15 6.97
CA TRP A 40 10.65 2.60 5.63
C TRP A 40 12.10 2.51 5.14
N MET A 41 13.02 3.31 5.70
CA MET A 41 14.44 3.30 5.30
C MET A 41 15.28 2.29 6.08
N VAL A 42 15.07 2.23 7.41
CA VAL A 42 15.93 1.46 8.34
C VAL A 42 15.12 0.52 9.26
N HIS A 43 14.01 -0.04 8.73
CA HIS A 43 13.28 -1.11 9.44
C HIS A 43 14.17 -2.32 9.68
N PRO A 44 13.88 -3.19 10.67
CA PRO A 44 14.62 -4.44 10.86
C PRO A 44 14.70 -5.23 9.55
N GLU A 45 15.87 -5.79 9.26
CA GLU A 45 16.20 -6.52 8.02
C GLU A 45 16.21 -5.69 6.73
N ALA A 46 16.09 -4.36 6.79
CA ALA A 46 16.29 -3.50 5.63
C ALA A 46 17.75 -3.54 5.13
N VAL A 47 17.92 -3.26 3.85
CA VAL A 47 19.22 -2.94 3.25
C VAL A 47 19.27 -1.44 3.06
N TYR A 48 20.00 -0.76 3.92
CA TYR A 48 20.23 0.69 3.85
C TYR A 48 21.47 0.98 3.00
N ILE A 49 21.37 1.93 2.08
CA ILE A 49 22.48 2.33 1.23
C ILE A 49 23.00 3.69 1.70
N HIS A 50 24.26 3.73 2.08
CA HIS A 50 24.96 4.95 2.46
C HIS A 50 26.25 5.08 1.68
N GLU A 51 26.46 6.20 0.99
CA GLU A 51 27.66 6.44 0.15
C GLU A 51 27.95 5.28 -0.83
N ALA A 52 26.89 4.79 -1.49
CA ALA A 52 26.94 3.63 -2.41
C ALA A 52 27.38 2.30 -1.78
N GLN A 53 27.41 2.19 -0.45
CA GLN A 53 27.68 0.94 0.28
C GLN A 53 26.41 0.39 0.91
N PRO A 54 26.12 -0.91 0.80
CA PRO A 54 24.98 -1.53 1.45
C PRO A 54 25.30 -1.90 2.89
N TYR A 55 24.35 -1.61 3.76
CA TYR A 55 24.36 -1.97 5.17
C TYR A 55 23.08 -2.73 5.52
N TYR A 56 23.21 -3.80 6.27
CA TYR A 56 22.09 -4.58 6.77
C TYR A 56 21.63 -4.01 8.11
N VAL A 57 20.35 -3.67 8.24
CA VAL A 57 19.75 -3.20 9.50
C VAL A 57 19.45 -4.38 10.39
N GLN A 58 20.15 -4.46 11.54
CA GLN A 58 19.97 -5.52 12.53
C GLN A 58 18.76 -5.26 13.42
N SER A 59 18.62 -4.00 13.88
CA SER A 59 17.51 -3.60 14.74
C SER A 59 17.22 -2.10 14.60
N LEU A 60 15.98 -1.74 14.88
CA LEU A 60 15.53 -0.36 15.04
C LEU A 60 14.94 -0.22 16.44
N ASP A 61 15.64 0.50 17.31
CA ASP A 61 15.19 0.80 18.66
C ASP A 61 14.50 2.18 18.65
N LEU A 62 13.19 2.16 18.84
CA LEU A 62 12.37 3.37 18.85
C LEU A 62 12.39 4.12 20.17
N GLU A 63 12.80 3.46 21.27
CA GLU A 63 12.88 4.09 22.59
C GLU A 63 14.15 4.94 22.69
N THR A 64 15.28 4.39 22.25
CA THR A 64 16.56 5.11 22.24
C THR A 64 16.78 5.97 21.00
N GLY A 65 15.96 5.77 19.95
CA GLY A 65 16.09 6.49 18.69
C GLY A 65 17.33 6.07 17.90
N VAL A 66 17.65 4.77 17.87
CA VAL A 66 18.85 4.24 17.21
C VAL A 66 18.50 3.08 16.28
N ALA A 67 19.03 3.13 15.06
CA ALA A 67 19.05 2.00 14.13
C ALA A 67 20.47 1.41 14.10
N HIS A 68 20.60 0.12 14.42
CA HIS A 68 21.86 -0.62 14.43
C HIS A 68 22.09 -1.33 13.11
N LEU A 69 23.18 -1.00 12.44
CA LEU A 69 23.54 -1.51 11.14
C LEU A 69 24.87 -2.28 11.19
N LYS A 70 25.00 -3.26 10.32
CA LYS A 70 26.30 -3.90 10.03
C LYS A 70 26.64 -3.81 8.56
N GLN A 71 27.90 -3.68 8.23
CA GLN A 71 28.37 -3.79 6.85
C GLN A 71 28.25 -5.25 6.38
N GLN A 72 27.56 -5.45 5.27
CA GLN A 72 27.37 -6.78 4.70
C GLN A 72 27.26 -6.68 3.18
N THR A 73 28.01 -7.50 2.47
CA THR A 73 27.86 -7.63 1.01
C THR A 73 26.56 -8.39 0.72
N LEU A 74 25.63 -7.76 0.02
CA LEU A 74 24.34 -8.32 -0.34
C LEU A 74 24.12 -8.22 -1.85
N ASP A 75 23.53 -9.25 -2.44
CA ASP A 75 23.16 -9.29 -3.85
C ASP A 75 21.71 -8.82 -4.10
N TYR A 76 21.06 -8.26 -3.09
CA TYR A 76 19.69 -7.76 -3.12
C TYR A 76 19.55 -6.43 -2.37
N PHE A 77 18.46 -5.74 -2.64
CA PHE A 77 17.95 -4.62 -1.85
C PHE A 77 16.57 -4.97 -1.27
N THR A 78 16.11 -4.16 -0.33
CA THR A 78 14.77 -4.32 0.27
C THR A 78 13.86 -3.19 -0.15
N GLU A 79 12.60 -3.53 -0.39
CA GLU A 79 11.53 -2.58 -0.68
C GLU A 79 10.44 -2.72 0.39
N PRO A 80 10.12 -1.67 1.15
CA PRO A 80 9.11 -1.73 2.20
C PRO A 80 7.71 -1.94 1.63
N LYS A 81 6.90 -2.72 2.32
CA LYS A 81 5.46 -2.85 2.06
C LYS A 81 4.73 -1.89 2.98
N ARG A 82 4.15 -0.87 2.41
CA ARG A 82 3.39 0.15 3.14
C ARG A 82 1.90 -0.10 2.99
N LYS A 83 1.15 0.19 4.05
CA LYS A 83 -0.30 0.23 4.07
C LYS A 83 -0.72 1.64 4.45
N THR A 84 -1.24 2.37 3.47
CA THR A 84 -1.72 3.74 3.64
C THR A 84 -3.24 3.73 3.68
N THR A 85 -3.83 4.42 4.65
CA THR A 85 -5.29 4.57 4.82
C THR A 85 -5.62 5.99 5.23
N ILE A 86 -6.84 6.42 4.96
CA ILE A 86 -7.37 7.71 5.41
C ILE A 86 -8.21 7.47 6.66
N GLU A 87 -7.86 8.13 7.75
CA GLU A 87 -8.56 8.00 9.03
C GLU A 87 -9.68 9.03 9.15
N ASP A 88 -9.42 10.27 8.73
CA ASP A 88 -10.37 11.37 8.82
C ASP A 88 -10.21 12.33 7.64
N HIS A 89 -11.29 13.06 7.32
CA HIS A 89 -11.31 14.04 6.24
C HIS A 89 -12.32 15.16 6.49
N GLN A 90 -12.01 16.33 5.96
CA GLN A 90 -12.91 17.48 5.96
C GLN A 90 -12.81 18.23 4.65
N ALA A 91 -13.83 18.15 3.80
CA ALA A 91 -13.89 18.91 2.57
C ALA A 91 -14.06 20.41 2.85
N ILE A 92 -13.21 21.24 2.23
CA ILE A 92 -13.23 22.70 2.32
C ILE A 92 -13.75 23.31 1.02
N LYS A 93 -13.32 22.78 -0.12
CA LYS A 93 -13.75 23.21 -1.46
C LYS A 93 -14.35 22.01 -2.20
N ILE A 94 -15.45 22.24 -2.91
CA ILE A 94 -16.15 21.23 -3.73
C ILE A 94 -16.46 21.85 -5.08
N ALA A 95 -16.21 21.11 -6.17
CA ALA A 95 -16.55 21.52 -7.51
C ALA A 95 -16.88 20.29 -8.37
N SER A 96 -17.82 20.44 -9.29
CA SER A 96 -18.18 19.39 -10.24
C SER A 96 -17.35 19.50 -11.51
N THR A 97 -17.02 18.37 -12.11
CA THR A 97 -16.38 18.27 -13.41
C THR A 97 -17.06 17.19 -14.24
N SER A 98 -16.65 17.03 -15.50
CA SER A 98 -17.24 16.01 -16.38
C SER A 98 -16.93 14.60 -15.85
N GLY A 99 -17.95 13.91 -15.32
CA GLY A 99 -17.85 12.53 -14.83
C GLY A 99 -17.25 12.35 -13.44
N ALA A 100 -16.97 13.43 -12.69
CA ALA A 100 -16.46 13.36 -11.34
C ALA A 100 -16.84 14.59 -10.50
N GLU A 101 -16.76 14.46 -9.20
CA GLU A 101 -16.74 15.58 -8.27
C GLU A 101 -15.33 15.77 -7.73
N LYS A 102 -14.90 17.01 -7.65
CA LYS A 102 -13.60 17.43 -7.11
C LYS A 102 -13.77 17.95 -5.69
N PHE A 103 -12.91 17.53 -4.83
CA PHE A 103 -12.87 17.97 -3.44
C PHE A 103 -11.44 18.40 -3.09
N PHE A 104 -11.33 19.39 -2.22
CA PHE A 104 -10.09 19.77 -1.57
C PHE A 104 -10.37 20.00 -0.09
N GLY A 105 -9.48 19.55 0.78
CA GLY A 105 -9.65 19.73 2.22
C GLY A 105 -8.58 19.07 3.07
N ASN A 106 -8.86 19.01 4.36
CA ASN A 106 -7.99 18.39 5.34
C ASN A 106 -8.12 16.87 5.31
N LEU A 107 -7.00 16.18 5.46
CA LEU A 107 -6.91 14.73 5.53
C LEU A 107 -6.03 14.30 6.70
N THR A 108 -6.41 13.21 7.33
CA THR A 108 -5.53 12.47 8.24
C THR A 108 -5.16 11.15 7.59
N ILE A 109 -3.89 11.02 7.23
CA ILE A 109 -3.34 9.85 6.60
C ILE A 109 -2.64 8.98 7.65
N ILE A 110 -2.94 7.70 7.66
CA ILE A 110 -2.25 6.69 8.47
C ILE A 110 -1.42 5.84 7.53
N ASP A 111 -0.11 5.82 7.76
CA ASP A 111 0.83 5.02 7.00
C ASP A 111 1.58 4.06 7.92
N GLN A 112 1.64 2.79 7.55
CA GLN A 112 2.30 1.75 8.32
C GLN A 112 3.14 0.85 7.40
N VAL A 113 4.39 0.65 7.77
CA VAL A 113 5.24 -0.37 7.15
C VAL A 113 4.91 -1.71 7.81
N VAL A 114 4.35 -2.63 7.03
CA VAL A 114 3.84 -3.93 7.49
C VAL A 114 4.75 -5.09 7.08
N GLY A 115 5.80 -4.82 6.33
CA GLY A 115 6.73 -5.83 5.84
C GLY A 115 7.66 -5.27 4.78
N TYR A 116 8.39 -6.17 4.14
CA TYR A 116 9.31 -5.80 3.06
C TYR A 116 9.43 -6.94 2.03
N ARG A 117 9.98 -6.60 0.86
CA ARG A 117 10.37 -7.54 -0.20
C ARG A 117 11.88 -7.47 -0.39
N LYS A 118 12.52 -8.63 -0.68
CA LYS A 118 13.92 -8.73 -1.11
C LYS A 118 13.93 -8.85 -2.63
N ILE A 119 14.65 -7.96 -3.29
CA ILE A 119 14.72 -7.88 -4.75
C ILE A 119 16.19 -7.92 -5.14
N ARG A 120 16.56 -8.88 -6.01
CA ARG A 120 17.94 -9.03 -6.47
C ARG A 120 18.36 -7.85 -7.34
N TRP A 121 19.58 -7.37 -7.14
CA TRP A 121 20.17 -6.36 -7.98
C TRP A 121 20.19 -6.83 -9.45
N PHE A 122 20.01 -5.91 -10.38
CA PHE A 122 20.06 -6.08 -11.83
C PHE A 122 18.99 -6.99 -12.44
N THR A 123 18.68 -8.15 -11.87
CA THR A 123 17.70 -9.09 -12.42
C THR A 123 16.26 -8.78 -12.00
N GLN A 124 16.08 -7.97 -10.94
CA GLN A 124 14.77 -7.63 -10.36
C GLN A 124 13.97 -8.87 -9.89
N GLU A 125 14.66 -9.97 -9.64
CA GLU A 125 14.06 -11.21 -9.15
C GLU A 125 13.59 -11.05 -7.68
N HIS A 126 12.39 -11.50 -7.39
CA HIS A 126 11.88 -11.54 -6.02
C HIS A 126 12.47 -12.71 -5.24
N LEU A 127 13.21 -12.41 -4.19
CA LEU A 127 13.85 -13.40 -3.32
C LEU A 127 13.03 -13.75 -2.07
N GLY A 128 11.79 -13.24 -1.98
CA GLY A 128 10.95 -13.38 -0.79
C GLY A 128 10.84 -12.06 -0.02
N GLY A 129 10.61 -12.14 1.26
CA GLY A 129 10.45 -10.97 2.14
C GLY A 129 10.05 -11.39 3.55
N GLY A 130 9.71 -10.42 4.37
CA GLY A 130 9.27 -10.63 5.74
C GLY A 130 8.18 -9.66 6.16
N GLU A 131 7.60 -9.90 7.31
CA GLU A 131 6.70 -9.00 8.00
C GLU A 131 7.50 -8.23 9.06
N VAL A 132 7.13 -6.97 9.28
CA VAL A 132 7.66 -6.15 10.37
C VAL A 132 6.50 -5.60 11.19
N ASP A 133 6.71 -5.49 12.49
CA ASP A 133 5.73 -4.92 13.43
C ASP A 133 6.24 -3.53 13.84
N LEU A 134 5.83 -2.53 13.07
CA LEU A 134 6.17 -1.13 13.33
C LEU A 134 4.90 -0.32 13.59
N PRO A 135 4.96 0.67 14.48
CA PRO A 135 3.80 1.52 14.74
C PRO A 135 3.41 2.29 13.48
N PRO A 136 2.10 2.60 13.30
CA PRO A 136 1.67 3.49 12.24
C PRO A 136 2.15 4.92 12.49
N THR A 137 2.40 5.65 11.42
CA THR A 137 2.61 7.09 11.43
C THR A 137 1.31 7.80 11.07
N ARG A 138 1.09 8.97 11.68
CA ARG A 138 -0.07 9.82 11.45
C ARG A 138 0.40 11.12 10.81
N LEU A 139 -0.17 11.45 9.66
CA LEU A 139 0.11 12.67 8.92
C LEU A 139 -1.19 13.49 8.81
N GLU A 140 -1.23 14.64 9.47
CA GLU A 140 -2.30 15.63 9.27
C GLU A 140 -1.86 16.57 8.15
N THR A 141 -2.60 16.58 7.04
CA THR A 141 -2.23 17.28 5.82
C THR A 141 -3.46 17.77 5.05
N VAL A 142 -3.23 18.31 3.87
CA VAL A 142 -4.28 18.65 2.92
C VAL A 142 -4.24 17.70 1.72
N GLY A 143 -5.41 17.52 1.11
CA GLY A 143 -5.51 16.66 -0.07
C GLY A 143 -6.56 17.15 -1.06
N TYR A 144 -6.40 16.65 -2.27
CA TYR A 144 -7.32 16.78 -3.37
C TYR A 144 -7.83 15.39 -3.75
N TRP A 145 -9.16 15.23 -3.87
CA TRP A 145 -9.68 13.95 -4.31
C TRP A 145 -10.78 14.09 -5.37
N LEU A 146 -10.81 13.11 -6.24
CA LEU A 146 -11.78 12.94 -7.30
C LEU A 146 -12.72 11.80 -6.95
N GLY A 147 -13.99 12.10 -6.71
CA GLY A 147 -15.05 11.09 -6.62
C GLY A 147 -15.60 10.82 -8.02
N ILE A 148 -15.48 9.58 -8.48
CA ILE A 148 -15.95 9.17 -9.82
C ILE A 148 -17.46 9.03 -9.78
N SER A 149 -18.18 9.69 -10.68
CA SER A 149 -19.64 9.68 -10.69
C SER A 149 -20.21 8.29 -11.03
N GLU A 150 -21.40 7.98 -10.48
CA GLU A 150 -22.11 6.72 -10.72
C GLU A 150 -22.31 6.44 -12.22
N ASN A 151 -22.65 7.46 -13.00
CA ASN A 151 -22.84 7.31 -14.44
C ASN A 151 -21.59 6.80 -15.17
N VAL A 152 -20.40 7.20 -14.73
CA VAL A 152 -19.12 6.72 -15.28
C VAL A 152 -18.89 5.28 -14.85
N VAL A 153 -19.14 4.98 -13.57
CA VAL A 153 -19.02 3.62 -13.02
C VAL A 153 -19.95 2.67 -13.74
N GLU A 154 -21.23 3.02 -13.92
CA GLU A 154 -22.19 2.20 -14.65
C GLU A 154 -21.81 1.98 -16.12
N LYS A 155 -21.30 3.01 -16.79
CA LYS A 155 -20.78 2.89 -18.14
C LYS A 155 -19.60 1.89 -18.19
N LEU A 156 -18.68 1.96 -17.25
CA LEU A 156 -17.55 1.03 -17.17
C LEU A 156 -18.01 -0.40 -16.81
N ARG A 157 -19.02 -0.54 -15.93
CA ARG A 157 -19.66 -1.84 -15.63
C ARG A 157 -20.30 -2.46 -16.87
N SER A 158 -21.10 -1.68 -17.60
CA SER A 158 -21.77 -2.15 -18.82
C SER A 158 -20.78 -2.60 -19.91
N GLN A 159 -19.58 -2.04 -19.91
CA GLN A 159 -18.48 -2.41 -20.80
C GLN A 159 -17.56 -3.49 -20.22
N MET A 160 -17.89 -4.08 -19.06
CA MET A 160 -17.06 -5.05 -18.33
C MET A 160 -15.63 -4.54 -18.03
N GLN A 161 -15.46 -3.24 -17.87
CA GLN A 161 -14.17 -2.58 -17.60
C GLN A 161 -13.99 -2.19 -16.13
N TRP A 162 -15.03 -2.34 -15.29
CA TRP A 162 -14.99 -2.04 -13.87
C TRP A 162 -14.82 -3.31 -13.03
N ASN A 163 -13.73 -3.43 -12.29
CA ASN A 163 -13.35 -4.63 -11.54
C ASN A 163 -13.27 -4.43 -10.01
N ALA A 164 -13.69 -3.27 -9.51
CA ALA A 164 -13.58 -2.95 -8.09
C ALA A 164 -14.80 -3.38 -7.25
N ASP A 165 -15.92 -3.70 -7.91
CA ASP A 165 -17.13 -4.13 -7.22
C ASP A 165 -16.94 -5.50 -6.56
N PRO A 166 -17.53 -5.72 -5.39
CA PRO A 166 -17.65 -7.06 -4.83
C PRO A 166 -18.32 -8.01 -5.84
N ASN A 167 -17.86 -9.23 -5.90
CA ASN A 167 -18.52 -10.23 -6.74
C ASN A 167 -19.88 -10.60 -6.12
N ASP A 168 -20.94 -10.52 -6.91
CA ASP A 168 -22.21 -11.12 -6.57
C ASP A 168 -22.18 -12.58 -7.03
N TYR A 169 -21.97 -13.49 -6.10
CA TYR A 169 -21.90 -14.92 -6.37
C TYR A 169 -23.29 -15.58 -6.51
N GLY A 170 -24.38 -14.79 -6.37
CA GLY A 170 -25.76 -15.27 -6.48
C GLY A 170 -26.29 -16.00 -5.25
N HIS A 171 -27.60 -16.24 -5.25
CA HIS A 171 -28.34 -16.81 -4.10
C HIS A 171 -27.91 -18.23 -3.72
N SER A 172 -27.35 -19.00 -4.64
CA SER A 172 -26.88 -20.37 -4.40
C SER A 172 -25.48 -20.45 -3.80
N TRP A 173 -24.79 -19.30 -3.66
CA TRP A 173 -23.38 -19.27 -3.27
C TRP A 173 -23.08 -19.97 -1.95
N GLU A 174 -23.87 -19.70 -0.91
CA GLU A 174 -23.63 -20.30 0.41
C GLU A 174 -23.69 -21.83 0.38
N LYS A 175 -24.65 -22.37 -0.37
CA LYS A 175 -24.76 -23.82 -0.58
C LYS A 175 -23.54 -24.37 -1.33
N THR A 176 -23.14 -23.70 -2.40
CA THR A 176 -21.96 -24.07 -3.21
C THR A 176 -20.69 -24.02 -2.38
N ARG A 177 -20.54 -22.94 -1.58
CA ARG A 177 -19.41 -22.76 -0.65
C ARG A 177 -19.29 -23.93 0.33
N LEU A 178 -20.37 -24.34 0.96
CA LEU A 178 -20.38 -25.47 1.90
C LEU A 178 -20.01 -26.77 1.19
N GLN A 179 -20.53 -27.01 0.00
CA GLN A 179 -20.17 -28.20 -0.80
C GLN A 179 -18.68 -28.28 -1.11
N VAL A 180 -18.04 -27.13 -1.43
CA VAL A 180 -16.59 -27.08 -1.68
C VAL A 180 -15.80 -27.33 -0.41
N LEU A 181 -16.20 -26.73 0.72
CA LEU A 181 -15.54 -26.96 2.01
C LEU A 181 -15.63 -28.45 2.41
N ASP A 182 -16.80 -29.09 2.26
CA ASP A 182 -16.99 -30.49 2.60
C ASP A 182 -16.22 -31.42 1.64
N ARG A 183 -16.25 -31.15 0.32
CA ARG A 183 -15.44 -31.85 -0.69
C ARG A 183 -13.96 -31.82 -0.35
N ASP A 184 -13.44 -30.70 0.10
CA ASP A 184 -12.02 -30.47 0.40
C ASP A 184 -11.65 -30.90 1.83
N GLY A 185 -12.57 -31.55 2.56
CA GLY A 185 -12.35 -32.05 3.92
C GLY A 185 -12.13 -30.95 4.94
N ARG A 186 -12.68 -29.76 4.71
CA ARG A 186 -12.51 -28.56 5.55
C ARG A 186 -11.05 -28.25 5.86
N ARG A 187 -10.21 -28.35 4.81
CA ARG A 187 -8.77 -28.10 4.87
C ARG A 187 -8.32 -27.26 3.68
N CYS A 188 -7.34 -26.40 3.92
CA CYS A 188 -6.66 -25.68 2.84
C CYS A 188 -6.00 -26.69 1.89
N ARG A 189 -6.31 -26.64 0.60
CA ARG A 189 -5.77 -27.57 -0.42
C ARG A 189 -4.29 -27.33 -0.75
N VAL A 190 -3.72 -26.21 -0.30
CA VAL A 190 -2.30 -25.87 -0.52
C VAL A 190 -1.45 -26.26 0.69
N CYS A 191 -1.77 -25.78 1.90
CA CYS A 191 -0.95 -26.02 3.08
C CYS A 191 -1.53 -27.04 4.08
N GLY A 192 -2.74 -27.54 3.85
CA GLY A 192 -3.37 -28.57 4.68
C GLY A 192 -3.98 -28.10 5.99
N ILE A 193 -3.88 -26.80 6.35
CA ILE A 193 -4.42 -26.28 7.61
C ILE A 193 -5.94 -26.49 7.69
N SER A 194 -6.43 -26.86 8.88
CA SER A 194 -7.84 -27.18 9.11
C SER A 194 -8.65 -25.94 9.47
N GLU A 195 -9.95 -25.99 9.15
CA GLU A 195 -10.95 -24.96 9.54
C GLU A 195 -11.00 -24.77 11.08
N SER A 196 -10.70 -25.80 11.86
CA SER A 196 -10.65 -25.69 13.33
C SER A 196 -9.54 -24.77 13.86
N LEU A 197 -8.51 -24.49 13.07
CA LEU A 197 -7.39 -23.65 13.44
C LEU A 197 -7.55 -22.21 12.93
N GLN A 198 -8.18 -22.03 11.77
CA GLN A 198 -8.49 -20.71 11.20
C GLN A 198 -9.61 -20.80 10.16
N PRO A 199 -10.40 -19.72 9.94
CA PRO A 199 -11.43 -19.67 8.93
C PRO A 199 -10.89 -20.02 7.54
N LEU A 200 -11.68 -20.75 6.73
CA LEU A 200 -11.32 -21.09 5.36
C LEU A 200 -12.15 -20.28 4.37
N HIS A 201 -11.52 -19.95 3.24
CA HIS A 201 -12.11 -19.26 2.12
C HIS A 201 -12.28 -20.20 0.93
N VAL A 202 -13.32 -20.01 0.12
CA VAL A 202 -13.46 -20.68 -1.18
C VAL A 202 -12.99 -19.70 -2.25
N HIS A 203 -12.01 -20.12 -3.03
CA HIS A 203 -11.35 -19.34 -4.08
C HIS A 203 -11.74 -19.86 -5.46
N HIS A 204 -11.97 -18.94 -6.42
CA HIS A 204 -12.18 -19.26 -7.82
C HIS A 204 -10.82 -19.44 -8.50
N ILE A 205 -10.53 -20.67 -8.97
CA ILE A 205 -9.28 -21.03 -9.67
C ILE A 205 -9.10 -20.17 -10.91
N GLN A 206 -10.13 -20.08 -11.74
CA GLN A 206 -10.22 -19.11 -12.82
C GLN A 206 -11.08 -17.94 -12.34
N PRO A 207 -10.65 -16.68 -12.55
CA PRO A 207 -11.34 -15.52 -12.01
C PRO A 207 -12.83 -15.49 -12.32
N PHE A 208 -13.65 -15.24 -11.32
CA PHE A 208 -15.12 -15.20 -11.41
C PHE A 208 -15.62 -14.40 -12.63
N ARG A 209 -15.01 -13.26 -12.87
CA ARG A 209 -15.41 -12.30 -13.92
C ARG A 209 -15.00 -12.68 -15.34
N THR A 210 -14.28 -13.78 -15.52
CA THR A 210 -13.97 -14.31 -16.85
C THR A 210 -15.09 -15.18 -17.42
N PHE A 211 -16.10 -15.48 -16.61
CA PHE A 211 -17.25 -16.30 -17.03
C PHE A 211 -18.44 -15.40 -17.41
N THR A 212 -19.23 -15.87 -18.34
CA THR A 212 -20.45 -15.18 -18.80
C THR A 212 -21.67 -15.51 -17.96
N THR A 213 -21.64 -16.59 -17.17
CA THR A 213 -22.75 -17.00 -16.30
C THR A 213 -22.26 -17.33 -14.89
N LEU A 214 -23.14 -17.12 -13.90
CA LEU A 214 -22.87 -17.44 -12.49
C LEU A 214 -22.65 -18.93 -12.27
N GLU A 215 -23.40 -19.77 -12.96
CA GLU A 215 -23.33 -21.23 -12.86
C GLU A 215 -21.96 -21.75 -13.32
N ALA A 216 -21.45 -21.21 -14.43
CA ALA A 216 -20.14 -21.58 -14.96
C ALA A 216 -19.02 -21.12 -14.02
N ALA A 217 -19.11 -19.90 -13.51
CA ALA A 217 -18.13 -19.35 -12.56
C ALA A 217 -18.10 -20.17 -11.26
N ASN A 218 -19.29 -20.51 -10.72
CA ASN A 218 -19.46 -21.24 -9.46
C ASN A 218 -19.43 -22.76 -9.61
N ALA A 219 -19.04 -23.28 -10.78
CA ALA A 219 -18.85 -24.71 -10.95
C ALA A 219 -17.85 -25.27 -9.93
N LEU A 220 -18.16 -26.40 -9.31
CA LEU A 220 -17.32 -26.99 -8.26
C LEU A 220 -15.88 -27.23 -8.73
N SER A 221 -15.67 -27.52 -10.02
CA SER A 221 -14.37 -27.69 -10.64
C SER A 221 -13.53 -26.40 -10.69
N ASN A 222 -14.19 -25.24 -10.63
CA ASN A 222 -13.53 -23.92 -10.61
C ASN A 222 -13.27 -23.39 -9.20
N LEU A 223 -13.62 -24.15 -8.17
CA LEU A 223 -13.55 -23.70 -6.78
C LEU A 223 -12.58 -24.55 -5.97
N VAL A 224 -11.85 -23.93 -5.06
CA VAL A 224 -10.89 -24.57 -4.16
C VAL A 224 -10.90 -23.93 -2.77
N THR A 225 -10.74 -24.75 -1.73
CA THR A 225 -10.66 -24.28 -0.35
C THR A 225 -9.25 -23.85 -0.01
N LEU A 226 -9.07 -22.61 0.46
CA LEU A 226 -7.79 -22.04 0.87
C LEU A 226 -7.90 -21.38 2.24
N CYS A 227 -6.80 -21.40 3.00
CA CYS A 227 -6.67 -20.54 4.18
C CYS A 227 -6.42 -19.08 3.76
N PRO A 228 -6.62 -18.09 4.64
CA PRO A 228 -6.42 -16.68 4.31
C PRO A 228 -5.07 -16.36 3.67
N THR A 229 -3.99 -16.98 4.18
CA THR A 229 -2.63 -16.79 3.64
C THR A 229 -2.50 -17.33 2.22
N CYS A 230 -2.91 -18.57 1.98
CA CYS A 230 -2.86 -19.18 0.64
C CYS A 230 -3.82 -18.49 -0.34
N HIS A 231 -4.99 -18.05 0.13
CA HIS A 231 -5.95 -17.27 -0.66
C HIS A 231 -5.34 -15.95 -1.13
N LYS A 232 -4.69 -15.21 -0.21
CA LYS A 232 -3.99 -13.97 -0.55
C LYS A 232 -2.87 -14.19 -1.58
N LEU A 233 -2.11 -15.29 -1.47
CA LEU A 233 -1.08 -15.64 -2.45
C LEU A 233 -1.69 -15.98 -3.82
N ALA A 234 -2.78 -16.74 -3.85
CA ALA A 234 -3.50 -17.05 -5.08
C ALA A 234 -4.05 -15.78 -5.75
N GLU A 235 -4.65 -14.87 -4.99
CA GLU A 235 -5.13 -13.59 -5.50
C GLU A 235 -4.02 -12.67 -6.01
N GLN A 236 -2.83 -12.72 -5.42
CA GLN A 236 -1.69 -11.93 -5.92
C GLN A 236 -1.26 -12.33 -7.33
N SER A 237 -1.41 -13.62 -7.69
CA SER A 237 -1.10 -14.10 -9.04
C SER A 237 -2.17 -13.72 -10.09
N ILE A 238 -3.39 -13.42 -9.65
CA ILE A 238 -4.56 -13.15 -10.51
C ILE A 238 -4.98 -11.67 -10.47
N ARG A 239 -4.25 -10.78 -9.78
CA ARG A 239 -4.60 -9.35 -9.72
C ARG A 239 -4.67 -8.75 -11.11
N ILE A 240 -5.85 -8.81 -11.71
CA ILE A 240 -6.26 -7.84 -12.71
C ILE A 240 -6.27 -6.50 -11.97
N ARG A 241 -5.26 -5.68 -12.21
CA ARG A 241 -5.22 -4.31 -11.68
C ARG A 241 -6.48 -3.62 -12.17
N SER A 242 -7.34 -3.21 -11.26
CA SER A 242 -8.54 -2.46 -11.63
C SER A 242 -8.12 -1.24 -12.46
N GLY A 243 -8.97 -0.80 -13.40
CA GLY A 243 -8.71 0.42 -14.16
C GLY A 243 -8.41 1.61 -13.23
N LEU A 244 -9.07 1.66 -12.06
CA LEU A 244 -8.81 2.66 -11.02
C LEU A 244 -7.36 2.63 -10.54
N ALA A 245 -6.81 1.46 -10.23
CA ALA A 245 -5.41 1.33 -9.80
C ALA A 245 -4.44 1.71 -10.93
N GLY A 246 -4.77 1.37 -12.20
CA GLY A 246 -3.98 1.78 -13.36
C GLY A 246 -3.96 3.29 -13.55
N VAL A 247 -5.11 3.95 -13.46
CA VAL A 247 -5.22 5.42 -13.51
C VAL A 247 -4.47 6.06 -12.35
N THR A 248 -4.61 5.54 -11.13
CA THR A 248 -3.88 6.02 -9.95
C THR A 248 -2.38 5.94 -10.15
N TYR A 249 -1.88 4.83 -10.68
CA TYR A 249 -0.46 4.67 -11.01
C TYR A 249 0.02 5.68 -12.05
N LEU A 250 -0.73 5.88 -13.14
CA LEU A 250 -0.40 6.87 -14.16
C LEU A 250 -0.39 8.28 -13.60
N LEU A 251 -1.42 8.66 -12.87
CA LEU A 251 -1.53 9.99 -12.27
C LEU A 251 -0.44 10.23 -11.22
N GLY A 252 -0.06 9.24 -10.44
CA GLY A 252 1.05 9.32 -9.47
C GLY A 252 2.40 9.62 -10.12
N ASN A 253 2.61 9.15 -11.36
CA ASN A 253 3.83 9.45 -12.12
C ASN A 253 3.74 10.78 -12.89
N LEU A 254 2.55 11.22 -13.27
CA LEU A 254 2.36 12.45 -14.05
C LEU A 254 2.21 13.70 -13.17
N ALA A 255 1.56 13.58 -12.01
CA ALA A 255 1.32 14.72 -11.12
C ALA A 255 2.62 15.44 -10.70
N PRO A 256 3.70 14.76 -10.28
CA PRO A 256 4.96 15.42 -9.96
C PRO A 256 5.56 16.21 -11.12
N LEU A 257 5.44 15.71 -12.36
CA LEU A 257 5.92 16.43 -13.55
C LEU A 257 5.12 17.71 -13.80
N ILE A 258 3.80 17.68 -13.57
CA ILE A 258 2.90 18.83 -13.76
C ILE A 258 3.09 19.86 -12.65
N LEU A 259 3.31 19.39 -11.42
CA LEU A 259 3.50 20.21 -10.23
C LEU A 259 4.93 20.70 -10.06
N MET A 260 5.88 20.13 -10.82
CA MET A 260 7.33 20.38 -10.69
C MET A 260 7.84 20.15 -9.26
N CYS A 261 7.46 18.98 -8.68
CA CYS A 261 7.86 18.54 -7.34
C CYS A 261 8.45 17.13 -7.40
N ASP A 262 9.06 16.69 -6.33
CA ASP A 262 9.54 15.32 -6.20
C ASP A 262 8.38 14.33 -6.00
N ASN A 263 8.58 13.07 -6.39
CA ASN A 263 7.58 12.00 -6.21
C ASN A 263 7.25 11.75 -4.73
N GLU A 264 8.15 12.13 -3.83
CA GLU A 264 7.97 11.97 -2.39
C GLU A 264 7.20 13.11 -1.74
N ASP A 265 7.02 14.25 -2.45
CA ASP A 265 6.29 15.41 -1.93
C ASP A 265 4.78 15.21 -1.98
N ILE A 266 4.29 14.33 -2.85
CA ILE A 266 2.87 14.06 -3.06
C ILE A 266 2.57 12.57 -2.95
N GLY A 267 1.62 12.22 -2.08
CA GLY A 267 1.09 10.86 -2.00
C GLY A 267 -0.15 10.70 -2.87
N ILE A 268 -0.36 9.48 -3.35
CA ILE A 268 -1.57 9.12 -4.10
C ILE A 268 -2.08 7.75 -3.67
N LEU A 269 -3.40 7.65 -3.54
CA LEU A 269 -4.08 6.37 -3.30
C LEU A 269 -5.44 6.35 -4.01
N SER A 270 -6.01 5.17 -4.13
CA SER A 270 -7.36 5.00 -4.65
C SER A 270 -8.18 4.08 -3.78
N GLU A 271 -9.45 4.42 -3.62
CA GLU A 271 -10.43 3.66 -2.88
C GLU A 271 -11.61 3.34 -3.79
N PRO A 272 -11.89 2.05 -4.05
CA PRO A 272 -13.04 1.66 -4.88
C PRO A 272 -14.40 2.01 -4.28
N GLN A 273 -14.46 2.16 -2.97
CA GLN A 273 -15.62 2.62 -2.20
C GLN A 273 -15.09 3.57 -1.12
N SER A 274 -15.12 4.87 -1.42
CA SER A 274 -14.52 5.88 -0.56
C SER A 274 -15.56 6.63 0.26
N ALA A 275 -15.34 6.69 1.55
CA ALA A 275 -16.14 7.54 2.44
C ALA A 275 -16.01 9.03 2.08
N LEU A 276 -14.86 9.44 1.53
CA LEU A 276 -14.61 10.82 1.07
C LEU A 276 -15.53 11.26 -0.07
N ALA A 277 -16.02 10.30 -0.86
CA ALA A 277 -16.86 10.54 -2.03
C ALA A 277 -18.25 9.89 -1.88
N GLY A 278 -18.78 9.78 -0.66
CA GLY A 278 -20.12 9.23 -0.42
C GLY A 278 -20.29 7.77 -0.81
N GLY A 279 -19.22 6.97 -0.76
CA GLY A 279 -19.22 5.55 -1.16
C GLY A 279 -18.85 5.32 -2.63
N GLN A 280 -18.66 6.39 -3.42
CA GLN A 280 -18.20 6.29 -4.79
C GLN A 280 -16.69 6.02 -4.87
N PRO A 281 -16.19 5.46 -5.99
CA PRO A 281 -14.76 5.29 -6.18
C PRO A 281 -14.05 6.64 -6.17
N ALA A 282 -12.90 6.72 -5.50
CA ALA A 282 -12.14 7.94 -5.43
C ALA A 282 -10.65 7.71 -5.70
N ILE A 283 -10.01 8.73 -6.27
CA ILE A 283 -8.56 8.88 -6.36
C ILE A 283 -8.19 10.08 -5.50
N VAL A 284 -7.26 9.89 -4.58
CA VAL A 284 -6.87 10.87 -3.59
C VAL A 284 -5.40 11.21 -3.74
N PHE A 285 -5.11 12.49 -3.86
CA PHE A 285 -3.78 13.08 -3.76
C PHE A 285 -3.67 13.79 -2.42
N TYR A 286 -2.52 13.74 -1.80
CA TYR A 286 -2.27 14.47 -0.57
C TYR A 286 -0.82 14.96 -0.50
N ASP A 287 -0.63 16.11 0.09
CA ASP A 287 0.71 16.65 0.34
C ASP A 287 1.38 15.78 1.40
N ASN A 288 2.56 15.23 1.09
CA ASN A 288 3.27 14.33 1.99
C ASN A 288 4.10 15.08 3.06
N VAL A 289 3.58 16.22 3.48
CA VAL A 289 4.18 17.12 4.47
C VAL A 289 3.11 17.56 5.47
N PRO A 290 3.41 17.61 6.78
CA PRO A 290 2.47 18.08 7.79
C PRO A 290 1.93 19.49 7.47
N GLY A 291 0.59 19.63 7.51
CA GLY A 291 -0.12 20.86 7.18
C GLY A 291 -0.22 21.19 5.69
N GLY A 292 0.47 20.43 4.83
CA GLY A 292 0.48 20.63 3.38
C GLY A 292 1.41 21.76 2.92
N ILE A 293 1.77 21.75 1.64
CA ILE A 293 2.61 22.75 0.98
C ILE A 293 1.94 23.36 -0.27
N GLY A 294 0.64 23.03 -0.49
CA GLY A 294 -0.16 23.63 -1.56
C GLY A 294 -0.17 22.85 -2.88
N LEU A 295 0.46 21.69 -2.98
CA LEU A 295 0.48 20.87 -4.19
C LEU A 295 -0.91 20.36 -4.53
N SER A 296 -1.63 19.81 -3.55
CA SER A 296 -2.98 19.30 -3.69
C SER A 296 -3.98 20.43 -4.02
N GLU A 297 -3.82 21.61 -3.43
CA GLU A 297 -4.63 22.79 -3.75
C GLU A 297 -4.43 23.22 -5.20
N HIS A 298 -3.18 23.21 -5.67
CA HIS A 298 -2.85 23.54 -7.04
C HIS A 298 -3.46 22.57 -8.06
N LEU A 299 -3.54 21.26 -7.74
CA LEU A 299 -4.27 20.28 -8.55
C LEU A 299 -5.76 20.57 -8.60
N PHE A 300 -6.37 20.96 -7.47
CA PHE A 300 -7.79 21.31 -7.42
C PHE A 300 -8.11 22.52 -8.30
N GLU A 301 -7.24 23.53 -8.33
CA GLU A 301 -7.45 24.79 -9.05
C GLU A 301 -7.18 24.69 -10.55
N ARG A 302 -6.31 23.77 -10.98
CA ARG A 302 -6.08 23.51 -12.41
C ARG A 302 -7.30 22.85 -13.04
N HIS A 303 -7.92 23.57 -14.00
CA HIS A 303 -9.14 23.15 -14.71
C HIS A 303 -8.86 22.46 -16.06
N HIS A 304 -7.62 22.09 -16.33
CA HIS A 304 -7.24 21.57 -17.67
C HIS A 304 -6.81 20.13 -17.62
#